data_fa1e00e8608fa2d3f6cca589059211a9
#
_entry.id   fa1e00e8608fa2d3f6cca589059211a9
#
_cell.length_a   1.000
_cell.length_b   1.000
_cell.length_c   1.000
_cell.angle_alpha   90.00
_cell.angle_beta   90.00
_cell.angle_gamma   90.00
#
_symmetry.space_group_name_H-M   'P 1'
#
loop_
_entity.id
_entity.type
_entity.pdbx_description
1 polymer ?
#
loop_
_entity_poly.entity_id
_entity_poly.type
_entity_poly.pdbx_seq_one_letter_code
_entity_poly.pdbx_strand_id
1 'polypeptide(L)'
;MSDVYERLEALLRSLGVKKTELRIYRLLLEKRRPMRVTEIVNELGISERSVREHVLSLYRKGILRRELVQQGWLGYTYSAVSPGELLEHIKATILKRINELEEELRGSGS
;
A
#
# COMPACT_ATOMS: atom_id res chain seq x y z
N MET A 1 -5.60 20.03 -7.68
CA MET A 1 -5.37 18.74 -8.23
C MET A 1 -4.40 17.94 -7.45
N SER A 2 -3.16 18.40 -7.29
CA SER A 2 -2.22 17.77 -6.38
C SER A 2 -2.78 17.70 -4.97
N ASP A 3 -3.68 18.60 -4.62
CA ASP A 3 -4.28 18.69 -3.31
C ASP A 3 -4.97 17.40 -2.86
N VAL A 4 -5.70 16.73 -3.77
CA VAL A 4 -6.39 15.48 -3.45
C VAL A 4 -5.39 14.39 -3.10
N TYR A 5 -4.32 14.26 -3.88
CA TYR A 5 -3.28 13.26 -3.63
C TYR A 5 -2.48 13.59 -2.37
N GLU A 6 -2.24 14.86 -2.09
CA GLU A 6 -1.57 15.25 -0.85
C GLU A 6 -2.42 14.89 0.37
N ARG A 7 -3.72 15.08 0.28
CA ARG A 7 -4.65 14.72 1.35
C ARG A 7 -4.73 13.20 1.54
N LEU A 8 -4.70 12.45 0.44
CA LEU A 8 -4.65 10.99 0.50
C LEU A 8 -3.37 10.54 1.20
N GLU A 9 -2.23 11.10 0.84
CA GLU A 9 -0.96 10.77 1.47
C GLU A 9 -0.97 11.11 2.96
N ALA A 10 -1.55 12.25 3.32
CA ALA A 10 -1.66 12.62 4.72
C ALA A 10 -2.49 11.60 5.51
N LEU A 11 -3.58 11.15 4.92
CA LEU A 11 -4.40 10.10 5.53
C LEU A 11 -3.60 8.81 5.71
N LEU A 12 -2.90 8.37 4.69
CA LEU A 12 -2.09 7.15 4.75
C LEU A 12 -1.01 7.25 5.83
N ARG A 13 -0.36 8.41 5.93
CA ARG A 13 0.65 8.64 6.97
C ARG A 13 0.03 8.56 8.37
N SER A 14 -1.16 9.10 8.54
CA SER A 14 -1.85 9.03 9.83
C SER A 14 -2.21 7.59 10.21
N LEU A 15 -2.30 6.71 9.23
CA LEU A 15 -2.58 5.29 9.44
C LEU A 15 -1.31 4.44 9.53
N GLY A 16 -0.14 5.07 9.56
CA GLY A 16 1.11 4.38 9.78
C GLY A 16 1.89 4.01 8.52
N VAL A 17 1.48 4.50 7.35
CA VAL A 17 2.24 4.26 6.11
C VAL A 17 3.47 5.15 6.13
N LYS A 18 4.63 4.54 5.91
CA LYS A 18 5.93 5.23 6.00
C LYS A 18 6.20 6.08 4.77
N LYS A 19 7.06 7.07 4.93
CA LYS A 19 7.42 7.99 3.85
C LYS A 19 7.96 7.26 2.62
N THR A 20 8.84 6.28 2.82
CA THR A 20 9.39 5.48 1.71
C THR A 20 8.30 4.67 1.03
N GLU A 21 7.36 4.14 1.80
CA GLU A 21 6.22 3.40 1.24
C GLU A 21 5.37 4.30 0.36
N LEU A 22 5.15 5.54 0.76
CA LEU A 22 4.39 6.50 -0.05
C LEU A 22 5.11 6.84 -1.34
N ARG A 23 6.45 6.93 -1.31
CA ARG A 23 7.25 7.18 -2.53
C ARG A 23 7.06 6.04 -3.52
N ILE A 24 7.05 4.80 -3.04
CA ILE A 24 6.84 3.62 -3.89
C ILE A 24 5.43 3.63 -4.47
N TYR A 25 4.43 3.89 -3.64
CA TYR A 25 3.04 3.94 -4.09
C TYR A 25 2.86 5.02 -5.17
N ARG A 26 3.40 6.21 -4.92
CA ARG A 26 3.33 7.32 -5.89
C ARG A 26 3.96 6.95 -7.22
N LEU A 27 5.14 6.33 -7.18
CA LEU A 27 5.83 5.88 -8.39
C LEU A 27 4.96 4.93 -9.20
N LEU A 28 4.38 3.93 -8.53
CA LEU A 28 3.56 2.93 -9.22
C LEU A 28 2.27 3.52 -9.77
N LEU A 29 1.69 4.51 -9.09
CA LEU A 29 0.54 5.25 -9.63
C LEU A 29 0.91 6.00 -10.91
N GLU A 30 2.06 6.66 -10.91
CA GLU A 30 2.52 7.42 -12.08
C GLU A 30 2.83 6.53 -13.27
N LYS A 31 3.48 5.40 -13.03
CA LYS A 31 3.86 4.48 -14.10
C LYS A 31 2.69 3.76 -14.72
N ARG A 32 1.64 3.52 -13.95
CA ARG A 32 0.41 2.85 -14.42
C ARG A 32 0.67 1.47 -15.02
N ARG A 33 1.69 0.78 -14.54
CA ARG A 33 2.02 -0.58 -14.96
C ARG A 33 2.72 -1.31 -13.82
N PRO A 34 2.68 -2.66 -13.84
CA PRO A 34 3.43 -3.42 -12.84
C PRO A 34 4.93 -3.19 -13.01
N MET A 35 5.66 -3.20 -11.89
CA MET A 35 7.10 -3.02 -11.88
C MET A 35 7.77 -4.09 -11.04
N ARG A 36 8.97 -4.49 -11.46
CA ARG A 36 9.82 -5.38 -10.67
C ARG A 36 10.53 -4.57 -9.60
N VAL A 37 10.96 -5.27 -8.55
CA VAL A 37 11.75 -4.62 -7.48
C VAL A 37 12.96 -3.89 -8.06
N THR A 38 13.68 -4.52 -9.01
CA THR A 38 14.87 -3.88 -9.62
C THR A 38 14.54 -2.59 -10.34
N GLU A 39 13.39 -2.50 -10.99
CA GLU A 39 12.95 -1.27 -11.64
C GLU A 39 12.66 -0.17 -10.62
N ILE A 40 12.02 -0.54 -9.50
CA ILE A 40 11.73 0.42 -8.43
C ILE A 40 13.02 0.94 -7.81
N VAL A 41 14.00 0.04 -7.58
CA VAL A 41 15.33 0.42 -7.11
C VAL A 41 15.97 1.46 -8.02
N ASN A 42 15.94 1.21 -9.32
CA ASN A 42 16.55 2.13 -10.30
C ASN A 42 15.85 3.48 -10.32
N GLU A 43 14.53 3.50 -10.20
CA GLU A 43 13.77 4.75 -10.23
C GLU A 43 13.95 5.58 -8.95
N LEU A 44 13.99 4.94 -7.80
CA LEU A 44 14.01 5.66 -6.53
C LEU A 44 15.39 5.82 -5.92
N GLY A 45 16.38 5.05 -6.39
CA GLY A 45 17.74 5.14 -5.87
C GLY A 45 17.89 4.66 -4.43
N ILE A 46 17.05 3.74 -4.00
CA ILE A 46 17.14 3.14 -2.66
C ILE A 46 17.54 1.67 -2.80
N SER A 47 17.99 1.05 -1.69
CA SER A 47 18.51 -0.31 -1.73
C SER A 47 17.44 -1.34 -2.10
N GLU A 48 17.87 -2.43 -2.72
CA GLU A 48 16.98 -3.54 -3.05
C GLU A 48 16.30 -4.10 -1.81
N ARG A 49 17.06 -4.24 -0.73
CA ARG A 49 16.52 -4.75 0.52
C ARG A 49 15.39 -3.84 1.04
N SER A 50 15.60 -2.54 1.00
CA SER A 50 14.59 -1.57 1.43
C SER A 50 13.33 -1.68 0.56
N VAL A 51 13.50 -1.76 -0.77
CA VAL A 51 12.35 -1.91 -1.67
C VAL A 51 11.59 -3.19 -1.36
N ARG A 52 12.29 -4.32 -1.20
CA ARG A 52 11.65 -5.60 -0.92
C ARG A 52 10.82 -5.57 0.36
N GLU A 53 11.36 -4.99 1.41
CA GLU A 53 10.66 -4.86 2.68
C GLU A 53 9.41 -4.00 2.55
N HIS A 54 9.52 -2.87 1.88
CA HIS A 54 8.42 -1.92 1.76
C HIS A 54 7.32 -2.38 0.79
N VAL A 55 7.66 -3.03 -0.32
CA VAL A 55 6.62 -3.56 -1.22
C VAL A 55 5.85 -4.69 -0.57
N LEU A 56 6.53 -5.51 0.24
CA LEU A 56 5.86 -6.58 0.97
C LEU A 56 4.90 -5.99 2.01
N SER A 57 5.34 -4.97 2.74
CA SER A 57 4.50 -4.27 3.71
C SER A 57 3.28 -3.66 3.04
N LEU A 58 3.49 -2.96 1.93
CA LEU A 58 2.40 -2.33 1.18
C LEU A 58 1.41 -3.36 0.62
N TYR A 59 1.94 -4.48 0.14
CA TYR A 59 1.10 -5.57 -0.35
C TYR A 59 0.21 -6.12 0.79
N ARG A 60 0.80 -6.35 1.96
CA ARG A 60 0.07 -6.86 3.12
C ARG A 60 -0.99 -5.88 3.62
N LYS A 61 -0.74 -4.58 3.46
CA LYS A 61 -1.69 -3.53 3.82
C LYS A 61 -2.79 -3.34 2.78
N GLY A 62 -2.71 -4.02 1.63
CA GLY A 62 -3.68 -3.87 0.57
C GLY A 62 -3.50 -2.62 -0.29
N ILE A 63 -2.35 -1.97 -0.20
CA ILE A 63 -2.03 -0.75 -0.94
C ILE A 63 -1.43 -1.06 -2.30
N LEU A 64 -0.72 -2.19 -2.40
CA LEU A 64 -0.20 -2.71 -3.66
C LEU A 64 -0.81 -4.07 -3.97
N ARG A 65 -0.90 -4.37 -5.25
CA ARG A 65 -1.15 -5.71 -5.76
C ARG A 65 0.16 -6.29 -6.24
N ARG A 66 0.24 -7.61 -6.31
CA ARG A 66 1.39 -8.27 -6.92
C ARG A 66 0.93 -9.43 -7.77
N GLU A 67 1.74 -9.76 -8.76
CA GLU A 67 1.48 -10.84 -9.67
C GLU A 67 2.75 -11.66 -9.86
N LEU A 68 2.63 -12.98 -9.80
CA LEU A 68 3.76 -13.88 -10.01
C LEU A 68 4.00 -14.03 -11.51
N VAL A 69 5.25 -13.77 -11.92
CA VAL A 69 5.70 -13.93 -13.29
C VAL A 69 6.59 -15.16 -13.36
N GLN A 70 6.29 -16.07 -14.30
CA GLN A 70 7.01 -17.34 -14.42
C GLN A 70 7.64 -17.58 -15.81
N GLN A 71 7.52 -16.62 -16.71
CA GLN A 71 8.08 -16.74 -18.07
C GLN A 71 9.29 -15.85 -18.23
N GLY A 72 10.43 -16.44 -18.56
CA GLY A 72 11.69 -15.73 -18.77
C GLY A 72 12.31 -15.18 -17.51
N TRP A 73 11.57 -15.14 -16.43
CA TRP A 73 12.02 -14.63 -15.13
C TRP A 73 11.01 -15.10 -14.09
N LEU A 74 11.49 -15.49 -12.92
CA LEU A 74 10.64 -15.93 -11.83
C LEU A 74 10.65 -14.87 -10.73
N GLY A 75 9.50 -14.30 -10.41
CA GLY A 75 9.38 -13.32 -9.35
C GLY A 75 8.07 -12.57 -9.43
N TYR A 76 7.95 -11.55 -8.57
CA TYR A 76 6.73 -10.75 -8.52
C TYR A 76 6.91 -9.40 -9.17
N THR A 77 5.84 -8.93 -9.81
CA THR A 77 5.69 -7.52 -10.18
C THR A 77 4.65 -6.90 -9.26
N TYR A 78 4.79 -5.61 -9.02
CA TYR A 78 3.93 -4.85 -8.10
C TYR A 78 3.26 -3.71 -8.85
N SER A 79 1.99 -3.48 -8.52
CA SER A 79 1.24 -2.36 -9.09
C SER A 79 0.43 -1.67 -7.99
N ALA A 80 0.12 -0.41 -8.19
CA ALA A 80 -0.64 0.37 -7.23
C ALA A 80 -2.13 0.07 -7.32
N VAL A 81 -2.76 -0.12 -6.17
CA VAL A 81 -4.21 -0.13 -6.06
C VAL A 81 -4.68 1.30 -6.35
N SER A 82 -5.75 1.48 -7.09
CA SER A 82 -6.25 2.83 -7.40
C SER A 82 -6.63 3.58 -6.11
N PRO A 83 -6.53 4.92 -6.10
CA PRO A 83 -6.92 5.69 -4.91
C PRO A 83 -8.35 5.42 -4.45
N GLY A 84 -9.30 5.27 -5.36
CA GLY A 84 -10.67 4.97 -5.02
C GLY A 84 -10.83 3.62 -4.34
N GLU A 85 -10.19 2.60 -4.90
CA GLU A 85 -10.17 1.24 -4.34
C GLU A 85 -9.50 1.23 -2.97
N LEU A 86 -8.41 1.99 -2.84
CA LEU A 86 -7.67 2.10 -1.60
C LEU A 86 -8.55 2.70 -0.49
N LEU A 87 -9.30 3.75 -0.80
CA LEU A 87 -10.20 4.37 0.18
C LEU A 87 -11.29 3.40 0.63
N GLU A 88 -11.84 2.61 -0.30
CA GLU A 88 -12.84 1.60 0.06
C GLU A 88 -12.25 0.55 0.99
N HIS A 89 -11.02 0.13 0.72
CA HIS A 89 -10.33 -0.85 1.56
C HIS A 89 -10.07 -0.29 2.97
N ILE A 90 -9.63 0.97 3.05
CA ILE A 90 -9.39 1.64 4.33
C ILE A 90 -10.69 1.75 5.13
N LYS A 91 -11.77 2.15 4.48
CA LYS A 91 -13.08 2.25 5.13
C LYS A 91 -13.49 0.91 5.73
N ALA A 92 -13.39 -0.17 4.95
CA ALA A 92 -13.76 -1.50 5.42
C ALA A 92 -12.92 -1.93 6.62
N THR A 93 -11.62 -1.66 6.58
CA THR A 93 -10.69 -2.03 7.66
C THR A 93 -11.02 -1.27 8.94
N ILE A 94 -11.26 0.02 8.84
CA ILE A 94 -11.59 0.85 10.00
C ILE A 94 -12.93 0.42 10.60
N LEU A 95 -13.92 0.21 9.75
CA LEU A 95 -15.25 -0.20 10.20
C LEU A 95 -15.19 -1.54 10.94
N LYS A 96 -14.41 -2.48 10.42
CA LYS A 96 -14.22 -3.77 11.08
C LYS A 96 -13.63 -3.60 12.48
N ARG A 97 -12.60 -2.75 12.62
CA ARG A 97 -11.97 -2.48 13.92
C ARG A 97 -12.93 -1.86 14.90
N ILE A 98 -13.74 -0.92 14.42
CA ILE A 98 -14.76 -0.27 15.27
C ILE A 98 -15.76 -1.30 15.76
N ASN A 99 -16.26 -2.15 14.85
CA ASN A 99 -17.23 -3.18 15.21
C ASN A 99 -16.67 -4.16 16.24
N GLU A 100 -15.41 -4.55 16.09
CA GLU A 100 -14.74 -5.44 17.04
C GLU A 100 -14.65 -4.81 18.44
N LEU A 101 -14.30 -3.52 18.49
CA LEU A 101 -14.24 -2.79 19.75
C LEU A 101 -15.61 -2.68 20.41
N GLU A 102 -16.65 -2.41 19.62
CA GLU A 102 -18.01 -2.34 20.15
C GLU A 102 -18.46 -3.66 20.75
N GLU A 103 -18.12 -4.77 20.09
CA GLU A 103 -18.44 -6.09 20.59
C GLU A 103 -17.70 -6.39 21.90
N GLU A 104 -16.42 -6.04 21.97
CA GLU A 104 -15.65 -6.22 23.20
C GLU A 104 -16.20 -5.40 24.35
N LEU A 105 -16.61 -4.17 24.10
CA LEU A 105 -17.22 -3.33 25.11
C LEU A 105 -18.53 -3.91 25.62
N ARG A 106 -19.36 -4.42 24.73
CA ARG A 106 -20.60 -5.08 25.13
C ARG A 106 -20.33 -6.36 25.93
N GLY A 107 -19.35 -7.14 25.48
CA GLY A 107 -18.99 -8.39 26.15
C GLY A 107 -18.40 -8.17 27.54
N SER A 108 -17.78 -6.99 27.80
CA SER A 108 -17.21 -6.67 29.11
C SER A 108 -18.22 -6.07 30.07
N GLY A 109 -19.46 -5.87 29.63
CA GLY A 109 -20.50 -5.30 30.48
C GLY A 109 -20.44 -3.78 30.62
N SER A 110 -19.71 -3.11 29.76
CA SER A 110 -19.59 -1.66 29.81
C SER A 110 -20.49 -0.98 28.81
#